data_c99a4a1bca40a2c93c9f05646eec14f2
#
_entry.id   c99a4a1bca40a2c93c9f05646eec14f2
#
_cell.length_a   1.000
_cell.length_b   1.000
_cell.length_c   1.000
_cell.angle_alpha   90.00
_cell.angle_beta   90.00
_cell.angle_gamma   90.00
#
_symmetry.space_group_name_H-M   'P 1'
#
loop_
_entity.id
_entity.type
_entity.pdbx_description
1 polymer ?
#
loop_
_entity_poly.entity_id
_entity_poly.type
_entity_poly.pdbx_seq_one_letter_code
_entity_poly.pdbx_strand_id
1 'polypeptide(L)'
;LNLRAVGESRATAHAAGINVTKYKYLATCIGCGITGLGGVYYVLDYNYGTWATAAGDAIEALAWLSVALVIFATWKPINLIWGSYIFGFCYWAYNYIPSVFGWNINSFIAQMLPYIVTIIVLVIGSMRKKKENQGPASLGLSYFREER
;
A
#
# COMPACT_ATOMS: atom_id res chain seq x y z
N LEU A 1 -18.20 -3.07 9.98
CA LEU A 1 -18.11 -2.92 11.43
C LEU A 1 -17.25 -4.02 12.06
N ASN A 2 -17.57 -5.28 11.85
CA ASN A 2 -16.86 -6.42 12.45
C ASN A 2 -15.36 -6.48 12.10
N LEU A 3 -14.99 -6.23 10.85
CA LEU A 3 -13.60 -6.23 10.41
C LEU A 3 -12.79 -5.13 11.13
N ARG A 4 -13.38 -3.95 11.32
CA ARG A 4 -12.75 -2.84 12.04
C ARG A 4 -12.61 -3.16 13.54
N ALA A 5 -13.62 -3.77 14.15
CA ALA A 5 -13.56 -4.21 15.54
C ALA A 5 -12.43 -5.22 15.79
N VAL A 6 -12.25 -6.18 14.87
CA VAL A 6 -11.14 -7.15 14.93
C VAL A 6 -9.76 -6.47 14.79
N GLY A 7 -9.67 -5.39 14.02
CA GLY A 7 -8.43 -4.62 13.87
C GLY A 7 -8.07 -3.78 15.09
N GLU A 8 -9.09 -3.22 15.77
CA GLU A 8 -8.88 -2.35 16.92
C GLU A 8 -8.57 -3.14 18.20
N SER A 9 -9.40 -4.14 18.53
CA SER A 9 -9.19 -4.99 19.70
C SER A 9 -9.73 -6.41 19.46
N ARG A 10 -8.81 -7.35 19.35
CA ARG A 10 -9.15 -8.76 19.09
C ARG A 10 -9.84 -9.42 20.29
N ALA A 11 -9.42 -9.06 21.50
CA ALA A 11 -10.00 -9.61 22.72
C ALA A 11 -11.46 -9.21 22.89
N THR A 12 -11.78 -7.93 22.69
CA THR A 12 -13.17 -7.43 22.77
C THR A 12 -14.02 -7.96 21.62
N ALA A 13 -13.48 -8.10 20.40
CA ALA A 13 -14.20 -8.70 19.28
C ALA A 13 -14.54 -10.17 19.55
N HIS A 14 -13.61 -10.92 20.15
CA HIS A 14 -13.87 -12.32 20.54
C HIS A 14 -14.91 -12.39 21.66
N ALA A 15 -14.85 -11.52 22.67
CA ALA A 15 -15.84 -11.47 23.74
C ALA A 15 -17.26 -11.13 23.22
N ALA A 16 -17.33 -10.34 22.13
CA ALA A 16 -18.58 -10.05 21.43
C ALA A 16 -19.07 -11.20 20.50
N GLY A 17 -18.43 -12.37 20.54
CA GLY A 17 -18.82 -13.55 19.75
C GLY A 17 -18.32 -13.53 18.30
N ILE A 18 -17.46 -12.60 17.92
CA ILE A 18 -16.91 -12.50 16.56
C ILE A 18 -15.74 -13.48 16.41
N ASN A 19 -15.79 -14.33 15.39
CA ASN A 19 -14.70 -15.28 15.10
C ASN A 19 -13.51 -14.54 14.44
N VAL A 20 -12.57 -14.08 15.25
CA VAL A 20 -11.39 -13.31 14.83
C VAL A 20 -10.56 -14.04 13.78
N THR A 21 -10.35 -15.34 13.95
CA THR A 21 -9.56 -16.17 13.03
C THR A 21 -10.16 -16.21 11.64
N LYS A 22 -11.47 -16.42 11.54
CA LYS A 22 -12.19 -16.45 10.25
C LYS A 22 -12.06 -15.12 9.51
N TYR A 23 -12.23 -14.00 10.20
CA TYR A 23 -12.09 -12.66 9.58
C TYR A 23 -10.67 -12.37 9.12
N LYS A 24 -9.65 -12.81 9.87
CA LYS A 24 -8.25 -12.67 9.47
C LYS A 24 -7.95 -13.45 8.18
N TYR A 25 -8.29 -14.74 8.14
CA TYR A 25 -8.06 -15.56 6.94
C TYR A 25 -8.80 -15.00 5.73
N LEU A 26 -10.07 -14.64 5.89
CA LEU A 26 -10.87 -14.11 4.80
C LEU A 26 -10.30 -12.79 4.27
N ALA A 27 -9.90 -11.87 5.14
CA ALA A 27 -9.30 -10.60 4.74
C ALA A 27 -7.97 -10.82 4.00
N THR A 28 -7.13 -11.74 4.50
CA THR A 28 -5.85 -12.06 3.86
C THR A 28 -6.07 -12.70 2.48
N CYS A 29 -6.96 -13.68 2.37
CA CYS A 29 -7.27 -14.35 1.10
C CYS A 29 -7.80 -13.36 0.05
N ILE A 30 -8.74 -12.49 0.44
CA ILE A 30 -9.27 -11.46 -0.47
C ILE A 30 -8.16 -10.48 -0.87
N GLY A 31 -7.36 -10.01 0.08
CA GLY A 31 -6.25 -9.10 -0.19
C GLY A 31 -5.22 -9.70 -1.16
N CYS A 32 -4.78 -10.93 -0.90
CA CYS A 32 -3.87 -11.65 -1.80
C CYS A 32 -4.47 -11.88 -3.18
N GLY A 33 -5.78 -12.20 -3.26
CA GLY A 33 -6.48 -12.36 -4.54
C GLY A 33 -6.47 -11.07 -5.37
N ILE A 34 -6.77 -9.93 -4.76
CA ILE A 34 -6.75 -8.63 -5.43
C ILE A 34 -5.32 -8.26 -5.87
N THR A 35 -4.33 -8.51 -5.02
CA THR A 35 -2.92 -8.27 -5.35
C THR A 35 -2.46 -9.15 -6.52
N GLY A 36 -2.88 -10.43 -6.54
CA GLY A 36 -2.61 -11.35 -7.65
C GLY A 36 -3.19 -10.86 -8.97
N LEU A 37 -4.43 -10.36 -8.97
CA LEU A 37 -5.04 -9.75 -10.16
C LEU A 37 -4.25 -8.52 -10.64
N GLY A 38 -3.76 -7.69 -9.73
CA GLY A 38 -2.88 -6.56 -10.05
C GLY A 38 -1.58 -7.00 -10.73
N GLY A 39 -0.95 -8.07 -10.24
CA GLY A 39 0.25 -8.64 -10.86
C GLY A 39 -0.01 -9.20 -12.26
N VAL A 40 -1.12 -9.90 -12.45
CA VAL A 40 -1.54 -10.40 -13.78
C VAL A 40 -1.77 -9.24 -14.74
N TYR A 41 -2.47 -8.20 -14.31
CA TYR A 41 -2.67 -7.00 -15.12
C TYR A 41 -1.35 -6.37 -15.55
N TYR A 42 -0.39 -6.23 -14.63
CA TYR A 42 0.92 -5.67 -14.92
C TYR A 42 1.68 -6.48 -15.98
N VAL A 43 1.65 -7.81 -15.90
CA VAL A 43 2.33 -8.66 -16.88
C VAL A 43 1.64 -8.63 -18.24
N LEU A 44 0.31 -8.68 -18.27
CA LEU A 44 -0.44 -8.76 -19.53
C LEU A 44 -0.47 -7.41 -20.27
N ASP A 45 -0.72 -6.33 -19.56
CA ASP A 45 -0.92 -5.00 -20.18
C ASP A 45 0.41 -4.26 -20.33
N TYR A 46 1.19 -4.13 -19.25
CA TYR A 46 2.42 -3.35 -19.25
C TYR A 46 3.59 -4.06 -19.92
N ASN A 47 3.72 -5.39 -19.74
CA ASN A 47 4.81 -6.20 -20.32
C ASN A 47 4.38 -7.03 -21.53
N TYR A 48 3.22 -6.74 -22.12
CA TYR A 48 2.72 -7.42 -23.33
C TYR A 48 2.75 -8.96 -23.24
N GLY A 49 2.44 -9.49 -22.06
CA GLY A 49 2.40 -10.92 -21.80
C GLY A 49 3.76 -11.60 -21.69
N THR A 50 4.87 -10.85 -21.71
CA THR A 50 6.22 -11.41 -21.55
C THR A 50 6.67 -11.37 -20.10
N TRP A 51 7.22 -12.48 -19.61
CA TRP A 51 7.84 -12.55 -18.30
C TRP A 51 9.37 -12.49 -18.44
N ALA A 52 9.96 -11.44 -17.90
CA ALA A 52 11.42 -11.30 -17.82
C ALA A 52 11.82 -11.00 -16.37
N THR A 53 13.08 -11.23 -16.02
CA THR A 53 13.62 -10.90 -14.69
C THR A 53 13.39 -9.44 -14.33
N ALA A 54 13.57 -8.54 -15.30
CA ALA A 54 13.30 -7.11 -15.12
C ALA A 54 11.83 -6.80 -14.74
N ALA A 55 10.88 -7.60 -15.20
CA ALA A 55 9.48 -7.48 -14.79
C ALA A 55 9.28 -7.91 -13.34
N GLY A 56 9.98 -8.93 -12.88
CA GLY A 56 9.99 -9.37 -11.50
C GLY A 56 10.52 -8.29 -10.56
N ASP A 57 11.65 -7.69 -10.89
CA ASP A 57 12.28 -6.61 -10.11
C ASP A 57 11.37 -5.37 -10.03
N ALA A 58 10.69 -5.02 -11.13
CA ALA A 58 9.75 -3.91 -11.16
C ALA A 58 8.51 -4.18 -10.29
N ILE A 59 7.98 -5.40 -10.29
CA ILE A 59 6.85 -5.80 -9.44
C ILE A 59 7.25 -5.76 -7.97
N GLU A 60 8.47 -6.21 -7.64
CA GLU A 60 8.99 -6.13 -6.27
C GLU A 60 9.10 -4.67 -5.79
N ALA A 61 9.66 -3.79 -6.62
CA ALA A 61 9.73 -2.37 -6.31
C ALA A 61 8.35 -1.73 -6.09
N LEU A 62 7.37 -2.08 -6.93
CA LEU A 62 5.98 -1.62 -6.77
C LEU A 62 5.32 -2.20 -5.52
N ALA A 63 5.66 -3.42 -5.11
CA ALA A 63 5.17 -4.01 -3.87
C ALA A 63 5.66 -3.22 -2.65
N TRP A 64 6.93 -2.88 -2.58
CA TRP A 64 7.47 -2.04 -1.52
C TRP A 64 6.87 -0.63 -1.52
N LEU A 65 6.66 -0.05 -2.71
CA LEU A 65 5.99 1.23 -2.86
C LEU A 65 4.54 1.18 -2.35
N SER A 66 3.83 0.05 -2.56
CA SER A 66 2.46 -0.12 -2.06
C SER A 66 2.38 -0.14 -0.54
N VAL A 67 3.37 -0.71 0.15
CA VAL A 67 3.47 -0.65 1.61
C VAL A 67 3.63 0.79 2.08
N ALA A 68 4.53 1.55 1.45
CA ALA A 68 4.70 2.97 1.75
C ALA A 68 3.40 3.75 1.51
N LEU A 69 2.66 3.43 0.45
CA LEU A 69 1.38 4.05 0.13
C LEU A 69 0.31 3.79 1.18
N VAL A 70 0.25 2.58 1.75
CA VAL A 70 -0.69 2.25 2.84
C VAL A 70 -0.39 3.08 4.09
N ILE A 71 0.88 3.23 4.44
CA ILE A 71 1.31 4.07 5.57
C ILE A 71 0.94 5.53 5.30
N PHE A 72 1.19 6.03 4.09
CA PHE A 72 0.81 7.35 3.61
C PHE A 72 -0.70 7.61 3.74
N ALA A 73 -1.52 6.67 3.32
CA ALA A 73 -2.98 6.78 3.37
C ALA A 73 -3.52 6.76 4.80
N THR A 74 -2.65 6.64 5.82
CA THR A 74 -3.05 6.57 7.23
C THR A 74 -4.12 5.52 7.49
N TRP A 75 -3.99 4.36 6.84
CA TRP A 75 -4.89 3.20 6.96
C TRP A 75 -6.35 3.50 6.57
N LYS A 76 -6.61 4.61 5.87
CA LYS A 76 -7.95 4.99 5.39
C LYS A 76 -8.11 4.60 3.91
N PRO A 77 -9.09 3.74 3.55
CA PRO A 77 -9.26 3.28 2.16
C PRO A 77 -9.47 4.41 1.15
N ILE A 78 -10.21 5.45 1.52
CA ILE A 78 -10.48 6.59 0.64
C ILE A 78 -9.18 7.35 0.32
N ASN A 79 -8.33 7.56 1.33
CA ASN A 79 -7.04 8.21 1.12
C ASN A 79 -6.10 7.35 0.26
N LEU A 80 -6.23 6.02 0.35
CA LEU A 80 -5.46 5.09 -0.47
C LEU A 80 -5.78 5.26 -1.97
N ILE A 81 -7.07 5.43 -2.31
CA ILE A 81 -7.49 5.65 -3.70
C ILE A 81 -6.86 6.95 -4.23
N TRP A 82 -7.00 8.05 -3.50
CA TRP A 82 -6.36 9.32 -3.90
C TRP A 82 -4.84 9.22 -3.94
N GLY A 83 -4.25 8.56 -2.96
CA GLY A 83 -2.82 8.33 -2.91
C GLY A 83 -2.32 7.54 -4.14
N SER A 84 -3.02 6.48 -4.54
CA SER A 84 -2.63 5.68 -5.71
C SER A 84 -2.65 6.49 -7.01
N TYR A 85 -3.61 7.40 -7.19
CA TYR A 85 -3.63 8.30 -8.34
C TYR A 85 -2.46 9.30 -8.32
N ILE A 86 -2.14 9.88 -7.18
CA ILE A 86 -1.01 10.80 -7.04
C ILE A 86 0.30 10.06 -7.37
N PHE A 87 0.49 8.86 -6.82
CA PHE A 87 1.67 8.06 -7.11
C PHE A 87 1.74 7.61 -8.56
N GLY A 88 0.62 7.17 -9.14
CA GLY A 88 0.54 6.83 -10.55
C GLY A 88 0.89 8.02 -11.45
N PHE A 89 0.41 9.21 -11.10
CA PHE A 89 0.77 10.43 -11.81
C PHE A 89 2.26 10.77 -11.67
N CYS A 90 2.85 10.66 -10.48
CA CYS A 90 4.28 10.87 -10.29
C CYS A 90 5.11 9.84 -11.06
N TYR A 91 4.66 8.57 -11.09
CA TYR A 91 5.32 7.51 -11.85
C TYR A 91 5.26 7.76 -13.36
N TRP A 92 4.12 8.24 -13.85
CA TRP A 92 3.98 8.64 -15.25
C TRP A 92 4.83 9.88 -15.56
N ALA A 93 4.81 10.88 -14.68
CA ALA A 93 5.49 12.15 -14.87
C ALA A 93 6.99 11.98 -15.04
N TYR A 94 7.67 11.15 -14.24
CA TYR A 94 9.12 11.00 -14.35
C TYR A 94 9.54 10.37 -15.69
N ASN A 95 8.68 9.55 -16.31
CA ASN A 95 8.95 8.95 -17.61
C ASN A 95 8.78 9.92 -18.77
N TYR A 96 7.80 10.81 -18.70
CA TYR A 96 7.39 11.65 -19.84
C TYR A 96 7.87 13.10 -19.75
N ILE A 97 7.98 13.68 -18.56
CA ILE A 97 8.38 15.08 -18.40
C ILE A 97 9.76 15.39 -19.01
N PRO A 98 10.81 14.56 -18.82
CA PRO A 98 12.11 14.84 -19.42
C PRO A 98 12.06 14.88 -20.95
N SER A 99 11.25 14.03 -21.59
CA SER A 99 11.14 13.97 -23.04
C SER A 99 10.31 15.13 -23.62
N VAL A 100 9.30 15.62 -22.89
CA VAL A 100 8.43 16.73 -23.34
C VAL A 100 9.11 18.08 -23.19
N PHE A 101 9.83 18.30 -22.08
CA PHE A 101 10.49 19.58 -21.79
C PHE A 101 11.94 19.65 -22.30
N GLY A 102 12.45 18.57 -22.90
CA GLY A 102 13.83 18.53 -23.42
C GLY A 102 14.89 18.71 -22.33
N TRP A 103 14.55 18.52 -21.09
CA TRP A 103 15.48 18.62 -19.98
C TRP A 103 16.32 17.34 -19.91
N ASN A 104 17.63 17.48 -20.09
CA ASN A 104 18.62 16.43 -19.85
C ASN A 104 18.79 16.17 -18.34
N ILE A 105 17.67 15.86 -17.67
CA ILE A 105 17.72 15.40 -16.28
C ILE A 105 18.25 13.97 -16.30
N ASN A 106 19.27 13.71 -15.51
CA ASN A 106 19.78 12.36 -15.33
C ASN A 106 18.61 11.45 -14.90
N SER A 107 18.34 10.39 -15.67
CA SER A 107 17.19 9.49 -15.46
C SER A 107 17.13 8.93 -14.03
N PHE A 108 18.28 8.77 -13.37
CA PHE A 108 18.34 8.34 -11.98
C PHE A 108 17.71 9.35 -11.01
N ILE A 109 17.88 10.65 -11.24
CA ILE A 109 17.27 11.70 -10.40
C ILE A 109 15.75 11.72 -10.61
N ALA A 110 15.30 11.57 -11.86
CA ALA A 110 13.88 11.51 -12.16
C ALA A 110 13.19 10.31 -11.47
N GLN A 111 13.83 9.15 -11.43
CA GLN A 111 13.34 7.96 -10.74
C GLN A 111 13.21 8.12 -9.21
N MET A 112 13.97 9.04 -8.60
CA MET A 112 13.86 9.34 -7.17
C MET A 112 12.61 10.17 -6.82
N LEU A 113 11.96 10.80 -7.79
CA LEU A 113 10.82 11.69 -7.56
C LEU A 113 9.67 11.07 -6.76
N PRO A 114 9.17 9.86 -7.07
CA PRO A 114 8.11 9.23 -6.28
C PRO A 114 8.50 9.01 -4.81
N TYR A 115 9.76 8.66 -4.57
CA TYR A 115 10.27 8.41 -3.22
C TYR A 115 10.38 9.71 -2.41
N ILE A 116 10.84 10.79 -3.03
CA ILE A 116 10.90 12.13 -2.41
C ILE A 116 9.50 12.59 -2.03
N VAL A 117 8.53 12.44 -2.93
CA VAL A 117 7.11 12.77 -2.66
C VAL A 117 6.59 11.94 -1.49
N THR A 118 6.92 10.65 -1.42
CA THR A 118 6.53 9.78 -0.31
C THR A 118 7.08 10.30 1.01
N ILE A 119 8.37 10.63 1.07
CA ILE A 119 9.02 11.13 2.30
C ILE A 119 8.36 12.44 2.75
N ILE A 120 8.15 13.38 1.84
CA ILE A 120 7.52 14.67 2.17
C ILE A 120 6.15 14.47 2.77
N VAL A 121 5.36 13.59 2.17
CA VAL A 121 4.00 13.36 2.66
C VAL A 121 3.97 12.58 3.96
N LEU A 122 4.88 11.63 4.18
CA LEU A 122 5.03 10.95 5.47
C LEU A 122 5.41 11.93 6.57
N VAL A 123 6.32 12.87 6.29
CA VAL A 123 6.70 13.92 7.25
C VAL A 123 5.50 14.80 7.58
N ILE A 124 4.77 15.30 6.57
CA ILE A 124 3.58 16.13 6.77
C ILE A 124 2.48 15.35 7.52
N GLY A 125 2.28 14.08 7.17
CA GLY A 125 1.31 13.21 7.84
C GLY A 125 1.67 12.96 9.31
N SER A 126 2.95 12.76 9.59
CA SER A 126 3.46 12.53 10.94
C SER A 126 3.34 13.78 11.84
N MET A 127 3.48 14.97 11.27
CA MET A 127 3.29 16.23 12.01
C MET A 127 1.84 16.45 12.46
N ARG A 128 0.88 15.88 11.74
CA ARG A 128 -0.54 15.93 12.11
C ARG A 128 -0.88 14.81 13.08
N LYS A 129 -0.53 14.95 14.36
CA LYS A 129 -0.80 14.01 15.47
C LYS A 129 -2.30 13.84 15.80
N LYS A 130 -3.14 13.52 14.84
CA LYS A 130 -4.52 13.14 15.12
C LYS A 130 -4.57 11.63 15.41
N LYS A 131 -5.20 11.25 16.53
CA LYS A 131 -5.41 9.87 16.96
C LYS A 131 -6.11 9.01 15.89
N GLU A 132 -6.89 9.64 15.02
CA GLU A 132 -7.55 9.02 13.86
C GLU A 132 -6.60 8.60 12.73
N ASN A 133 -5.36 9.09 12.73
CA ASN A 133 -4.35 8.82 11.71
C ASN A 133 -3.33 7.78 12.16
N GLN A 134 -3.57 7.13 13.31
CA GLN A 134 -2.75 6.02 13.76
C GLN A 134 -3.28 4.71 13.17
N GLY A 135 -2.37 3.77 12.92
CA GLY A 135 -2.73 2.43 12.49
C GLY A 135 -3.58 1.70 13.54
N PRO A 136 -4.25 0.61 13.15
CA PRO A 136 -5.02 -0.21 14.08
C PRO A 136 -4.17 -0.64 15.28
N ALA A 137 -4.71 -0.52 16.50
CA ALA A 137 -3.97 -0.77 17.73
C ALA A 137 -3.39 -2.20 17.83
N SER A 138 -4.05 -3.17 17.21
CA SER A 138 -3.59 -4.56 17.17
C SER A 138 -2.67 -4.90 15.99
N LEU A 139 -2.19 -3.91 15.23
CA LEU A 139 -1.34 -4.17 14.08
C LEU A 139 0.00 -4.78 14.50
N GLY A 140 0.38 -5.86 13.85
CA GLY A 140 1.64 -6.55 14.14
C GLY A 140 1.64 -7.45 15.39
N LEU A 141 0.60 -7.42 16.23
CA LEU A 141 0.51 -8.30 17.39
C LEU A 141 0.03 -9.69 16.97
N SER A 142 0.65 -10.72 17.53
CA SER A 142 0.14 -12.09 17.42
C SER A 142 -1.15 -12.25 18.25
N TYR A 143 -2.03 -13.13 17.83
CA TYR A 143 -3.25 -13.45 18.55
C TYR A 143 -3.20 -14.90 19.02
N PHE A 144 -3.11 -15.10 20.31
CA PHE A 144 -3.24 -16.41 20.95
C PHE A 144 -4.56 -16.44 21.71
N ARG A 145 -5.35 -17.48 21.47
CA ARG A 145 -6.69 -17.63 22.06
C ARG A 145 -6.64 -17.85 23.57
N GLU A 146 -5.51 -18.32 24.08
CA GLU A 146 -5.31 -18.73 25.47
C GLU A 146 -4.73 -17.61 26.36
N GLU A 147 -4.23 -16.53 25.78
CA GLU A 147 -3.81 -15.36 26.55
C GLU A 147 -5.05 -14.51 26.93
N ARG A 148 -5.53 -14.76 28.14
CA ARG A 148 -6.54 -13.93 28.81
C ARG A 148 -5.88 -12.99 29.78
#